data_b3d3bef58b76aae7d63e59549b6f01c2
#
_entry.id   b3d3bef58b76aae7d63e59549b6f01c2
#
_cell.length_a   1.000
_cell.length_b   1.000
_cell.length_c   1.000
_cell.angle_alpha   90.00
_cell.angle_beta   90.00
_cell.angle_gamma   90.00
#
_symmetry.space_group_name_H-M   'P 1'
#
loop_
_entity.id
_entity.type
_entity.pdbx_description
1 polymer ?
#
loop_
_entity_poly.entity_id
_entity_poly.type
_entity_poly.pdbx_seq_one_letter_code
_entity_poly.pdbx_strand_id
1 'polypeptide(L)'
;MAEDTDEDAFDGPARTVFLLHGWMDVSASFQFVADLLPANWTLLAPDWRGFGLSERPAADCYWFPDYLADLDRVLDILAPGEPVDLVAHSMGGNVAALYAGVRPERVRKLVNLEGVGMPASRPGQAPDRYREWLDALRAGPSLRDYDSREAVAARLMKNNPRLRPDQAAFLAQHWGVAQPDGRFALAGDPAHRLVNPVLYRVDEVTEVWRRIEADVLWVLSEHANDWHAFVKEPEYRQRLSAIRRLSRATVAGAGHMMHHDRPEAVATLIREFLS
;
A
#
# COMPACT_ATOMS: atom_id res chain seq x y z
N MET A 1 -11.25 -0.72 -45.58
CA MET A 1 -11.48 -1.71 -44.54
C MET A 1 -10.14 -1.91 -43.87
N ALA A 2 -9.94 -1.26 -42.76
CA ALA A 2 -8.79 -1.52 -41.87
C ALA A 2 -9.26 -2.61 -40.90
N GLU A 3 -8.58 -3.73 -40.94
CA GLU A 3 -8.76 -4.78 -39.96
C GLU A 3 -8.17 -4.24 -38.65
N ASP A 4 -9.07 -3.95 -37.69
CA ASP A 4 -8.70 -3.80 -36.27
C ASP A 4 -8.20 -5.16 -35.83
N THR A 5 -6.88 -5.31 -35.79
CA THR A 5 -6.25 -6.44 -35.12
C THR A 5 -6.29 -6.16 -33.63
N ASP A 6 -7.28 -6.76 -32.96
CA ASP A 6 -7.37 -6.94 -31.50
C ASP A 6 -6.20 -7.85 -31.04
N GLU A 7 -4.95 -7.35 -31.13
CA GLU A 7 -3.72 -8.13 -30.93
C GLU A 7 -3.27 -8.25 -29.48
N ASP A 8 -4.06 -7.80 -28.48
CA ASP A 8 -3.69 -7.88 -27.06
C ASP A 8 -4.77 -8.49 -26.15
N ALA A 9 -5.60 -9.40 -26.66
CA ALA A 9 -6.49 -10.16 -25.80
C ALA A 9 -5.63 -11.09 -24.90
N PHE A 10 -5.42 -10.71 -23.64
CA PHE A 10 -4.80 -11.57 -22.63
C PHE A 10 -5.67 -12.83 -22.45
N ASP A 11 -5.18 -13.97 -22.95
CA ASP A 11 -5.90 -15.26 -22.99
C ASP A 11 -5.75 -16.08 -21.67
N GLY A 12 -5.41 -15.41 -20.57
CA GLY A 12 -5.29 -16.01 -19.25
C GLY A 12 -6.64 -16.14 -18.53
N PRO A 13 -6.69 -16.94 -17.45
CA PRO A 13 -7.92 -17.12 -16.66
C PRO A 13 -8.37 -15.81 -16.00
N ALA A 14 -9.70 -15.63 -15.88
CA ALA A 14 -10.28 -14.55 -15.08
C ALA A 14 -9.81 -14.62 -13.62
N ARG A 15 -9.55 -13.46 -13.02
CA ARG A 15 -9.01 -13.38 -11.65
C ARG A 15 -9.69 -12.27 -10.86
N THR A 16 -9.78 -12.46 -9.56
CA THR A 16 -10.09 -11.38 -8.62
C THR A 16 -8.80 -10.96 -7.91
N VAL A 17 -8.42 -9.69 -8.08
CA VAL A 17 -7.20 -9.10 -7.54
C VAL A 17 -7.56 -7.92 -6.65
N PHE A 18 -7.08 -7.93 -5.41
CA PHE A 18 -7.22 -6.80 -4.49
C PHE A 18 -5.99 -5.90 -4.58
N LEU A 19 -6.23 -4.61 -4.81
CA LEU A 19 -5.21 -3.57 -4.89
C LEU A 19 -5.23 -2.76 -3.59
N LEU A 20 -4.19 -2.88 -2.77
CA LEU A 20 -4.14 -2.36 -1.40
C LEU A 20 -3.15 -1.21 -1.29
N HIS A 21 -3.65 0.02 -1.09
CA HIS A 21 -2.84 1.24 -1.10
C HIS A 21 -1.96 1.43 0.13
N GLY A 22 -1.00 2.37 0.06
CA GLY A 22 -0.06 2.72 1.11
C GLY A 22 -0.62 3.70 2.15
N TRP A 23 0.21 4.05 3.14
CA TRP A 23 -0.10 5.10 4.11
C TRP A 23 -0.15 6.48 3.43
N MET A 24 -1.12 7.31 3.84
CA MET A 24 -1.37 8.62 3.25
C MET A 24 -1.56 8.53 1.73
N ASP A 25 -2.32 7.53 1.29
CA ASP A 25 -2.69 7.27 -0.09
C ASP A 25 -4.17 6.84 -0.16
N VAL A 26 -4.71 6.67 -1.35
CA VAL A 26 -6.08 6.23 -1.62
C VAL A 26 -6.11 5.16 -2.72
N SER A 27 -7.17 4.40 -2.81
CA SER A 27 -7.34 3.32 -3.80
C SER A 27 -7.14 3.78 -5.25
N ALA A 28 -7.58 5.00 -5.59
CA ALA A 28 -7.39 5.60 -6.92
C ALA A 28 -5.92 5.72 -7.36
N SER A 29 -4.98 5.62 -6.43
CA SER A 29 -3.53 5.58 -6.67
C SER A 29 -3.11 4.43 -7.60
N PHE A 30 -3.86 3.34 -7.62
CA PHE A 30 -3.61 2.19 -8.49
C PHE A 30 -4.15 2.35 -9.92
N GLN A 31 -4.88 3.44 -10.26
CA GLN A 31 -5.54 3.59 -11.56
C GLN A 31 -4.57 3.39 -12.73
N PHE A 32 -3.39 3.99 -12.66
CA PHE A 32 -2.40 3.93 -13.74
C PHE A 32 -1.85 2.51 -14.01
N VAL A 33 -1.88 1.66 -13.00
CA VAL A 33 -1.55 0.24 -13.14
C VAL A 33 -2.77 -0.55 -13.56
N ALA A 34 -3.94 -0.25 -12.98
CA ALA A 34 -5.19 -0.95 -13.28
C ALA A 34 -5.57 -0.87 -14.75
N ASP A 35 -5.38 0.30 -15.41
CA ASP A 35 -5.63 0.51 -16.83
C ASP A 35 -4.77 -0.38 -17.76
N LEU A 36 -3.69 -0.96 -17.23
CA LEU A 36 -2.74 -1.80 -17.96
C LEU A 36 -2.87 -3.29 -17.64
N LEU A 37 -3.77 -3.64 -16.73
CA LEU A 37 -4.05 -5.03 -16.36
C LEU A 37 -5.12 -5.63 -17.30
N PRO A 38 -5.16 -6.97 -17.42
CA PRO A 38 -6.10 -7.65 -18.32
C PRO A 38 -7.58 -7.29 -18.03
N ALA A 39 -8.34 -6.98 -19.08
CA ALA A 39 -9.73 -6.57 -18.98
C ALA A 39 -10.67 -7.66 -18.40
N ASN A 40 -10.26 -8.94 -18.44
CA ASN A 40 -10.99 -10.06 -17.85
C ASN A 40 -10.69 -10.26 -16.37
N TRP A 41 -9.84 -9.43 -15.74
CA TRP A 41 -9.63 -9.45 -14.30
C TRP A 41 -10.62 -8.54 -13.58
N THR A 42 -11.12 -9.00 -12.43
CA THR A 42 -11.89 -8.17 -11.51
C THR A 42 -10.93 -7.52 -10.52
N LEU A 43 -10.76 -6.20 -10.62
CA LEU A 43 -9.89 -5.42 -9.74
C LEU A 43 -10.71 -4.77 -8.64
N LEU A 44 -10.37 -5.04 -7.39
CA LEU A 44 -11.03 -4.49 -6.21
C LEU A 44 -10.00 -3.67 -5.40
N ALA A 45 -10.23 -2.38 -5.30
CA ALA A 45 -9.33 -1.44 -4.62
C ALA A 45 -10.07 -0.73 -3.47
N PRO A 46 -10.08 -1.29 -2.26
CA PRO A 46 -10.68 -0.62 -1.10
C PRO A 46 -9.79 0.53 -0.61
N ASP A 47 -10.42 1.59 -0.12
CA ASP A 47 -9.74 2.54 0.75
C ASP A 47 -9.66 1.97 2.16
N TRP A 48 -8.49 2.00 2.77
CA TRP A 48 -8.34 1.64 4.18
C TRP A 48 -9.13 2.57 5.09
N ARG A 49 -9.54 2.08 6.28
CA ARG A 49 -10.19 2.91 7.30
C ARG A 49 -9.46 4.25 7.48
N GLY A 50 -10.21 5.32 7.54
CA GLY A 50 -9.67 6.67 7.71
C GLY A 50 -9.02 7.28 6.46
N PHE A 51 -9.10 6.62 5.29
CA PHE A 51 -8.63 7.16 4.00
C PHE A 51 -9.74 7.17 2.95
N GLY A 52 -9.59 8.05 1.96
CA GLY A 52 -10.44 8.10 0.78
C GLY A 52 -11.92 8.25 1.11
N LEU A 53 -12.71 7.30 0.61
CA LEU A 53 -14.17 7.23 0.81
C LEU A 53 -14.57 6.38 2.03
N SER A 54 -13.60 5.70 2.68
CA SER A 54 -13.88 4.90 3.87
C SER A 54 -14.13 5.76 5.10
N GLU A 55 -14.92 5.21 6.03
CA GLU A 55 -15.24 5.89 7.29
C GLU A 55 -13.98 6.23 8.11
N ARG A 56 -14.08 7.31 8.87
CA ARG A 56 -13.09 7.77 9.84
C ARG A 56 -13.59 7.44 11.24
N PRO A 57 -13.26 6.26 11.79
CA PRO A 57 -13.62 5.94 13.16
C PRO A 57 -12.91 6.92 14.09
N ALA A 58 -13.54 7.29 15.20
CA ALA A 58 -12.89 8.09 16.23
C ALA A 58 -11.77 7.24 16.87
N ALA A 59 -10.56 7.43 16.38
CA ALA A 59 -9.37 6.67 16.77
C ALA A 59 -8.31 7.56 17.39
N ASP A 60 -7.57 7.05 18.36
CA ASP A 60 -6.42 7.69 18.99
C ASP A 60 -5.09 7.22 18.39
N CYS A 61 -5.11 6.25 17.49
CA CYS A 61 -4.06 5.86 16.55
C CYS A 61 -4.60 4.81 15.58
N TYR A 62 -3.82 4.53 14.52
CA TYR A 62 -4.07 3.43 13.60
C TYR A 62 -2.87 2.49 13.60
N TRP A 63 -3.11 1.18 13.59
CA TRP A 63 -2.07 0.18 13.64
C TRP A 63 -2.36 -1.03 12.74
N PHE A 64 -1.34 -1.84 12.45
CA PHE A 64 -1.48 -2.99 11.57
C PHE A 64 -2.61 -3.96 11.95
N PRO A 65 -2.89 -4.28 13.24
CA PRO A 65 -4.03 -5.12 13.60
C PRO A 65 -5.38 -4.58 13.15
N ASP A 66 -5.57 -3.25 13.13
CA ASP A 66 -6.82 -2.63 12.66
C ASP A 66 -7.06 -2.94 11.19
N TYR A 67 -6.01 -2.78 10.37
CA TYR A 67 -6.06 -3.06 8.93
C TYR A 67 -6.15 -4.56 8.62
N LEU A 68 -5.56 -5.43 9.45
CA LEU A 68 -5.74 -6.88 9.33
C LEU A 68 -7.21 -7.28 9.50
N ALA A 69 -7.88 -6.71 10.50
CA ALA A 69 -9.30 -6.95 10.73
C ALA A 69 -10.17 -6.45 9.56
N ASP A 70 -9.82 -5.28 9.00
CA ASP A 70 -10.51 -4.74 7.82
C ASP A 70 -10.33 -5.64 6.61
N LEU A 71 -9.10 -6.07 6.33
CA LEU A 71 -8.81 -6.93 5.19
C LEU A 71 -9.53 -8.27 5.31
N ASP A 72 -9.49 -8.91 6.49
CA ASP A 72 -10.22 -10.14 6.76
C ASP A 72 -11.72 -9.97 6.45
N ARG A 73 -12.31 -8.88 6.94
CA ARG A 73 -13.73 -8.59 6.70
C ARG A 73 -14.06 -8.26 5.25
N VAL A 74 -13.23 -7.48 4.57
CA VAL A 74 -13.39 -7.16 3.15
C VAL A 74 -13.35 -8.42 2.29
N LEU A 75 -12.39 -9.33 2.55
CA LEU A 75 -12.28 -10.58 1.83
C LEU A 75 -13.45 -11.52 2.13
N ASP A 76 -13.95 -11.56 3.35
CA ASP A 76 -15.12 -12.37 3.70
C ASP A 76 -16.40 -11.92 2.97
N ILE A 77 -16.52 -10.62 2.69
CA ILE A 77 -17.69 -10.06 1.99
C ILE A 77 -17.56 -10.20 0.47
N LEU A 78 -16.38 -9.89 -0.08
CA LEU A 78 -16.18 -9.75 -1.52
C LEU A 78 -15.66 -11.02 -2.20
N ALA A 79 -15.04 -11.94 -1.44
CA ALA A 79 -14.52 -13.22 -1.91
C ALA A 79 -14.69 -14.30 -0.82
N PRO A 80 -15.92 -14.64 -0.43
CA PRO A 80 -16.19 -15.50 0.71
C PRO A 80 -15.61 -16.91 0.51
N GLY A 81 -14.67 -17.28 1.39
CA GLY A 81 -14.04 -18.61 1.40
C GLY A 81 -13.02 -18.87 0.28
N GLU A 82 -12.87 -17.96 -0.69
CA GLU A 82 -11.97 -18.15 -1.83
C GLU A 82 -10.59 -17.56 -1.57
N PRO A 83 -9.50 -18.24 -2.00
CA PRO A 83 -8.18 -17.62 -2.01
C PRO A 83 -8.08 -16.57 -3.11
N VAL A 84 -7.52 -15.40 -2.77
CA VAL A 84 -7.41 -14.25 -3.65
C VAL A 84 -5.97 -13.91 -4.00
N ASP A 85 -5.77 -13.11 -5.03
CA ASP A 85 -4.50 -12.45 -5.34
C ASP A 85 -4.48 -11.05 -4.73
N LEU A 86 -3.36 -10.72 -4.09
CA LEU A 86 -3.13 -9.41 -3.47
C LEU A 86 -2.00 -8.68 -4.20
N VAL A 87 -2.23 -7.43 -4.59
CA VAL A 87 -1.22 -6.48 -5.04
C VAL A 87 -1.24 -5.32 -4.07
N ALA A 88 -0.16 -5.10 -3.35
CA ALA A 88 -0.19 -4.24 -2.19
C ALA A 88 1.05 -3.35 -2.09
N HIS A 89 0.85 -2.04 -1.92
CA HIS A 89 1.90 -1.04 -1.84
C HIS A 89 2.19 -0.60 -0.41
N SER A 90 3.46 -0.50 -0.04
CA SER A 90 3.95 0.13 1.20
C SER A 90 3.23 -0.41 2.45
N MET A 91 2.46 0.41 3.17
CA MET A 91 1.64 -0.02 4.31
C MET A 91 0.70 -1.18 3.94
N GLY A 92 0.01 -1.09 2.79
CA GLY A 92 -0.83 -2.17 2.29
C GLY A 92 -0.04 -3.46 2.08
N GLY A 93 1.21 -3.38 1.58
CA GLY A 93 2.12 -4.51 1.44
C GLY A 93 2.50 -5.13 2.79
N ASN A 94 2.69 -4.32 3.83
CA ASN A 94 2.94 -4.80 5.17
C ASN A 94 1.73 -5.54 5.73
N VAL A 95 0.52 -4.99 5.56
CA VAL A 95 -0.74 -5.61 5.98
C VAL A 95 -0.96 -6.92 5.22
N ALA A 96 -0.80 -6.92 3.89
CA ALA A 96 -0.98 -8.10 3.06
C ALA A 96 -0.02 -9.24 3.42
N ALA A 97 1.26 -8.92 3.70
CA ALA A 97 2.25 -9.90 4.13
C ALA A 97 1.94 -10.49 5.52
N LEU A 98 1.43 -9.67 6.44
CA LEU A 98 0.93 -10.16 7.73
C LEU A 98 -0.30 -11.03 7.53
N TYR A 99 -1.26 -10.60 6.72
CA TYR A 99 -2.48 -11.35 6.45
C TYR A 99 -2.20 -12.71 5.81
N ALA A 100 -1.30 -12.75 4.82
CA ALA A 100 -0.89 -13.99 4.16
C ALA A 100 -0.26 -15.02 5.11
N GLY A 101 0.35 -14.58 6.23
CA GLY A 101 0.88 -15.49 7.24
C GLY A 101 -0.12 -15.86 8.34
N VAL A 102 -1.15 -15.03 8.57
CA VAL A 102 -2.22 -15.27 9.56
C VAL A 102 -3.34 -16.13 8.97
N ARG A 103 -3.65 -15.92 7.68
CA ARG A 103 -4.68 -16.63 6.90
C ARG A 103 -4.07 -17.20 5.61
N PRO A 104 -3.11 -18.13 5.67
CA PRO A 104 -2.41 -18.60 4.48
C PRO A 104 -3.36 -19.21 3.44
N GLU A 105 -4.46 -19.83 3.88
CA GLU A 105 -5.49 -20.39 3.01
C GLU A 105 -6.27 -19.37 2.19
N ARG A 106 -6.22 -18.09 2.56
CA ARG A 106 -6.97 -17.00 1.91
C ARG A 106 -6.16 -16.26 0.86
N VAL A 107 -4.85 -16.50 0.74
CA VAL A 107 -3.98 -15.78 -0.19
C VAL A 107 -3.31 -16.78 -1.13
N ARG A 108 -3.62 -16.67 -2.43
CA ARG A 108 -3.03 -17.51 -3.47
C ARG A 108 -1.66 -16.98 -3.91
N LYS A 109 -1.59 -15.70 -4.28
CA LYS A 109 -0.37 -15.01 -4.67
C LYS A 109 -0.34 -13.59 -4.06
N LEU A 110 0.83 -13.11 -3.72
CA LEU A 110 1.05 -11.77 -3.18
C LEU A 110 2.13 -11.05 -3.99
N VAL A 111 1.78 -9.92 -4.62
CA VAL A 111 2.73 -8.93 -5.14
C VAL A 111 2.88 -7.82 -4.12
N ASN A 112 4.04 -7.76 -3.48
CA ASN A 112 4.36 -6.76 -2.47
C ASN A 112 5.26 -5.67 -3.08
N LEU A 113 4.69 -4.47 -3.26
CA LEU A 113 5.36 -3.28 -3.79
C LEU A 113 5.90 -2.44 -2.63
N GLU A 114 7.13 -2.66 -2.21
CA GLU A 114 7.82 -1.95 -1.10
C GLU A 114 7.11 -1.99 0.28
N GLY A 115 6.33 -3.01 0.58
CA GLY A 115 5.87 -3.27 1.94
C GLY A 115 6.97 -3.92 2.77
N VAL A 116 8.02 -3.16 3.04
CA VAL A 116 9.29 -3.67 3.60
C VAL A 116 9.28 -3.87 5.11
N GLY A 117 8.14 -3.64 5.77
CA GLY A 117 8.06 -3.61 7.23
C GLY A 117 8.59 -2.30 7.81
N MET A 118 8.94 -2.35 9.09
CA MET A 118 9.51 -1.21 9.82
C MET A 118 10.89 -1.57 10.36
N PRO A 119 11.72 -0.57 10.68
CA PRO A 119 12.95 -0.80 11.43
C PRO A 119 12.69 -1.54 12.74
N ALA A 120 13.66 -2.35 13.19
CA ALA A 120 13.57 -3.02 14.47
C ALA A 120 13.50 -2.01 15.61
N SER A 121 12.58 -2.21 16.54
CA SER A 121 12.53 -1.45 17.78
C SER A 121 13.12 -2.26 18.96
N ARG A 122 13.60 -1.55 19.96
CA ARG A 122 14.17 -2.13 21.19
C ARG A 122 13.23 -1.86 22.37
N PRO A 123 13.08 -2.81 23.32
CA PRO A 123 12.19 -2.62 24.47
C PRO A 123 12.41 -1.32 25.25
N GLY A 124 13.68 -0.87 25.36
CA GLY A 124 14.03 0.38 26.03
C GLY A 124 13.46 1.65 25.39
N GLN A 125 12.94 1.58 24.15
CA GLN A 125 12.28 2.69 23.47
C GLN A 125 10.80 2.85 23.88
N ALA A 126 10.21 1.86 24.55
CA ALA A 126 8.78 1.88 24.89
C ALA A 126 8.36 3.07 25.77
N PRO A 127 9.11 3.48 26.83
CA PRO A 127 8.71 4.63 27.65
C PRO A 127 8.66 5.94 26.85
N ASP A 128 9.64 6.18 25.97
CA ASP A 128 9.66 7.37 25.14
C ASP A 128 8.57 7.32 24.07
N ARG A 129 8.29 6.15 23.49
CA ARG A 129 7.20 5.95 22.54
C ARG A 129 5.84 6.26 23.16
N TYR A 130 5.56 5.81 24.37
CA TYR A 130 4.33 6.17 25.09
C TYR A 130 4.24 7.67 25.38
N ARG A 131 5.35 8.30 25.75
CA ARG A 131 5.39 9.76 25.99
C ARG A 131 5.07 10.52 24.70
N GLU A 132 5.73 10.19 23.59
CA GLU A 132 5.49 10.78 22.28
C GLU A 132 4.01 10.68 21.87
N TRP A 133 3.40 9.51 22.06
CA TRP A 133 1.99 9.30 21.76
C TRP A 133 1.08 10.17 22.63
N LEU A 134 1.28 10.21 23.94
CA LEU A 134 0.51 11.04 24.87
C LEU A 134 0.64 12.54 24.54
N ASP A 135 1.83 12.99 24.18
CA ASP A 135 2.07 14.38 23.81
C ASP A 135 1.42 14.72 22.45
N ALA A 136 1.48 13.80 21.49
CA ALA A 136 0.81 13.96 20.20
C ALA A 136 -0.72 14.00 20.36
N LEU A 137 -1.32 13.18 21.23
CA LEU A 137 -2.74 13.24 21.56
C LEU A 137 -3.15 14.59 22.16
N ARG A 138 -2.35 15.14 23.08
CA ARG A 138 -2.64 16.45 23.69
C ARG A 138 -2.51 17.60 22.69
N ALA A 139 -1.56 17.51 21.76
CA ALA A 139 -1.39 18.52 20.71
C ALA A 139 -2.54 18.50 19.69
N GLY A 140 -3.20 17.35 19.54
CA GLY A 140 -4.19 17.08 18.52
C GLY A 140 -3.57 16.86 17.13
N PRO A 141 -3.91 15.78 16.45
CA PRO A 141 -3.43 15.54 15.10
C PRO A 141 -4.09 16.51 14.12
N SER A 142 -3.33 16.95 13.12
CA SER A 142 -3.86 17.80 12.05
C SER A 142 -3.25 17.46 10.71
N LEU A 143 -4.02 17.64 9.65
CA LEU A 143 -3.57 17.63 8.27
C LEU A 143 -3.68 19.08 7.74
N ARG A 144 -2.80 19.42 6.81
CA ARG A 144 -2.83 20.71 6.17
C ARG A 144 -3.96 20.77 5.16
N ASP A 145 -4.70 21.89 5.15
CA ASP A 145 -5.62 22.24 4.10
C ASP A 145 -4.92 23.03 2.98
N TYR A 146 -5.54 23.01 1.81
CA TYR A 146 -5.03 23.60 0.58
C TYR A 146 -6.07 24.56 -0.01
N ASP A 147 -5.58 25.60 -0.69
CA ASP A 147 -6.46 26.62 -1.26
C ASP A 147 -7.16 26.15 -2.55
N SER A 148 -6.63 25.10 -3.20
CA SER A 148 -7.24 24.52 -4.41
C SER A 148 -6.78 23.07 -4.63
N ARG A 149 -7.42 22.36 -5.58
CA ARG A 149 -6.97 21.05 -6.05
C ARG A 149 -5.61 21.10 -6.72
N GLU A 150 -5.31 22.17 -7.42
CA GLU A 150 -4.00 22.41 -8.04
C GLU A 150 -2.89 22.51 -6.99
N ALA A 151 -3.20 23.11 -5.84
CA ALA A 151 -2.29 23.15 -4.70
C ALA A 151 -2.06 21.74 -4.10
N VAL A 152 -3.09 20.89 -4.08
CA VAL A 152 -2.94 19.47 -3.72
C VAL A 152 -2.06 18.74 -4.75
N ALA A 153 -2.31 18.91 -6.06
CA ALA A 153 -1.49 18.32 -7.12
C ALA A 153 -0.02 18.77 -7.03
N ALA A 154 0.23 20.05 -6.81
CA ALA A 154 1.57 20.59 -6.62
C ALA A 154 2.28 19.97 -5.40
N ARG A 155 1.52 19.69 -4.33
CA ARG A 155 2.05 19.01 -3.15
C ARG A 155 2.41 17.56 -3.45
N LEU A 156 1.60 16.83 -4.23
CA LEU A 156 1.88 15.47 -4.66
C LEU A 156 3.17 15.40 -5.49
N MET A 157 3.32 16.30 -6.47
CA MET A 157 4.56 16.42 -7.29
C MET A 157 5.78 16.81 -6.46
N LYS A 158 5.61 17.65 -5.42
CA LYS A 158 6.71 17.95 -4.50
C LYS A 158 7.15 16.73 -3.69
N ASN A 159 6.22 15.87 -3.28
CA ASN A 159 6.53 14.64 -2.54
C ASN A 159 7.10 13.56 -3.44
N ASN A 160 6.62 13.49 -4.68
CA ASN A 160 7.13 12.59 -5.70
C ASN A 160 7.52 13.39 -6.96
N PRO A 161 8.79 13.80 -7.11
CA PRO A 161 9.25 14.57 -8.26
C PRO A 161 9.18 13.84 -9.61
N ARG A 162 8.90 12.53 -9.61
CA ARG A 162 8.70 11.71 -10.81
C ARG A 162 7.24 11.70 -11.28
N LEU A 163 6.32 12.16 -10.45
CA LEU A 163 4.89 12.18 -10.77
C LEU A 163 4.61 13.19 -11.88
N ARG A 164 3.96 12.74 -12.96
CA ARG A 164 3.58 13.60 -14.07
C ARG A 164 2.43 14.55 -13.68
N PRO A 165 2.34 15.74 -14.31
CA PRO A 165 1.28 16.71 -13.99
C PRO A 165 -0.14 16.18 -14.21
N ASP A 166 -0.36 15.37 -15.25
CA ASP A 166 -1.66 14.73 -15.54
C ASP A 166 -2.06 13.74 -14.44
N GLN A 167 -1.11 12.91 -13.99
CA GLN A 167 -1.32 12.00 -12.87
C GLN A 167 -1.56 12.74 -11.56
N ALA A 168 -0.81 13.81 -11.30
CA ALA A 168 -1.00 14.64 -10.11
C ALA A 168 -2.38 15.29 -10.08
N ALA A 169 -2.87 15.78 -11.23
CA ALA A 169 -4.20 16.36 -11.36
C ALA A 169 -5.31 15.30 -11.11
N PHE A 170 -5.15 14.09 -11.65
CA PHE A 170 -6.05 12.97 -11.40
C PHE A 170 -6.08 12.62 -9.90
N LEU A 171 -4.92 12.37 -9.30
CA LEU A 171 -4.82 12.01 -7.88
C LEU A 171 -5.39 13.10 -6.97
N ALA A 172 -5.19 14.38 -7.29
CA ALA A 172 -5.72 15.49 -6.52
C ALA A 172 -7.27 15.53 -6.50
N GLN A 173 -7.95 14.94 -7.48
CA GLN A 173 -9.42 14.81 -7.48
C GLN A 173 -9.89 13.81 -6.40
N HIS A 174 -9.10 12.78 -6.13
CA HIS A 174 -9.41 11.73 -5.15
C HIS A 174 -8.85 12.05 -3.75
N TRP A 175 -7.72 12.78 -3.69
CA TRP A 175 -7.08 13.18 -2.44
C TRP A 175 -7.64 14.45 -1.84
N GLY A 176 -8.16 15.38 -2.67
CA GLY A 176 -8.65 16.69 -2.27
C GLY A 176 -10.16 16.70 -2.04
N VAL A 177 -10.59 16.77 -0.78
CA VAL A 177 -12.01 16.87 -0.39
C VAL A 177 -12.35 18.34 -0.16
N ALA A 178 -13.30 18.88 -0.96
CA ALA A 178 -13.76 20.25 -0.82
C ALA A 178 -14.42 20.48 0.56
N GLN A 179 -14.07 21.59 1.21
CA GLN A 179 -14.63 22.01 2.49
C GLN A 179 -15.63 23.16 2.29
N PRO A 180 -16.54 23.39 3.26
CA PRO A 180 -17.53 24.46 3.16
C PRO A 180 -16.95 25.87 3.03
N ASP A 181 -15.72 26.09 3.49
CA ASP A 181 -15.00 27.36 3.39
C ASP A 181 -14.29 27.58 2.04
N GLY A 182 -14.47 26.62 1.09
CA GLY A 182 -13.86 26.66 -0.24
C GLY A 182 -12.44 26.09 -0.29
N ARG A 183 -11.87 25.65 0.82
CA ARG A 183 -10.57 24.99 0.89
C ARG A 183 -10.68 23.49 0.59
N PHE A 184 -9.55 22.81 0.52
CA PHE A 184 -9.46 21.39 0.28
C PHE A 184 -8.67 20.71 1.40
N ALA A 185 -9.34 19.83 2.14
CA ALA A 185 -8.67 18.91 3.06
C ALA A 185 -8.16 17.67 2.31
N LEU A 186 -7.18 16.98 2.87
CA LEU A 186 -6.79 15.66 2.36
C LEU A 186 -7.82 14.60 2.76
N ALA A 187 -8.05 13.62 1.87
CA ALA A 187 -8.92 12.46 2.09
C ALA A 187 -8.27 11.47 3.08
N GLY A 188 -7.94 11.94 4.28
CA GLY A 188 -7.29 11.15 5.33
C GLY A 188 -7.70 11.64 6.72
N ASP A 189 -7.80 10.73 7.67
CA ASP A 189 -7.97 11.07 9.08
C ASP A 189 -6.65 11.62 9.64
N PRO A 190 -6.64 12.79 10.27
CA PRO A 190 -5.44 13.31 10.94
C PRO A 190 -4.82 12.34 11.95
N ALA A 191 -5.61 11.47 12.58
CA ALA A 191 -5.14 10.46 13.53
C ALA A 191 -4.12 9.48 12.94
N HIS A 192 -4.03 9.33 11.59
CA HIS A 192 -2.96 8.58 10.94
C HIS A 192 -1.55 9.16 11.18
N ARG A 193 -1.45 10.40 11.63
CA ARG A 193 -0.17 11.04 11.99
C ARG A 193 0.23 10.84 13.45
N LEU A 194 -0.67 10.29 14.27
CA LEU A 194 -0.33 9.96 15.65
C LEU A 194 0.68 8.82 15.68
N VAL A 195 1.65 8.96 16.55
CA VAL A 195 2.62 7.91 16.80
C VAL A 195 1.90 6.70 17.39
N ASN A 196 2.12 5.53 16.82
CA ASN A 196 1.59 4.31 17.44
C ASN A 196 2.32 4.02 18.75
N PRO A 197 1.61 3.81 19.87
CA PRO A 197 2.23 3.55 21.17
C PRO A 197 2.90 2.17 21.26
N VAL A 198 2.50 1.22 20.41
CA VAL A 198 3.05 -0.14 20.43
C VAL A 198 4.28 -0.22 19.53
N LEU A 199 5.38 -0.73 20.07
CA LEU A 199 6.61 -0.92 19.31
C LEU A 199 6.42 -1.99 18.23
N TYR A 200 7.03 -1.77 17.06
CA TYR A 200 7.05 -2.77 16.00
C TYR A 200 8.01 -3.91 16.35
N ARG A 201 7.48 -5.12 16.43
CA ARG A 201 8.20 -6.32 16.83
C ARG A 201 8.57 -7.15 15.61
N VAL A 202 9.82 -7.00 15.17
CA VAL A 202 10.34 -7.71 13.99
C VAL A 202 10.34 -9.22 14.16
N ASP A 203 10.63 -9.71 15.37
CA ASP A 203 10.59 -11.11 15.74
C ASP A 203 9.19 -11.71 15.51
N GLU A 204 8.16 -11.05 16.02
CA GLU A 204 6.75 -11.46 15.82
C GLU A 204 6.35 -11.46 14.35
N VAL A 205 6.67 -10.40 13.63
CA VAL A 205 6.38 -10.28 12.19
C VAL A 205 7.10 -11.38 11.39
N THR A 206 8.34 -11.69 11.74
CA THR A 206 9.10 -12.75 11.07
C THR A 206 8.48 -14.14 11.30
N GLU A 207 7.93 -14.41 12.49
CA GLU A 207 7.18 -15.64 12.75
C GLU A 207 5.91 -15.73 11.89
N VAL A 208 5.20 -14.61 11.69
CA VAL A 208 4.05 -14.56 10.79
C VAL A 208 4.48 -14.84 9.35
N TRP A 209 5.58 -14.20 8.86
CA TRP A 209 6.06 -14.42 7.50
C TRP A 209 6.49 -15.88 7.22
N ARG A 210 6.99 -16.62 8.22
CA ARG A 210 7.30 -18.04 8.07
C ARG A 210 6.11 -18.93 7.73
N ARG A 211 4.90 -18.46 8.04
CA ARG A 211 3.65 -19.16 7.77
C ARG A 211 3.03 -18.83 6.43
N ILE A 212 3.61 -17.91 5.66
CA ILE A 212 3.13 -17.59 4.32
C ILE A 212 3.29 -18.81 3.42
N GLU A 213 2.17 -19.29 2.86
CA GLU A 213 2.11 -20.39 1.91
C GLU A 213 1.96 -19.90 0.46
N ALA A 214 1.51 -18.67 0.28
CA ALA A 214 1.39 -18.03 -1.02
C ALA A 214 2.74 -17.90 -1.73
N ASP A 215 2.72 -17.92 -3.07
CA ASP A 215 3.85 -17.40 -3.83
C ASP A 215 3.91 -15.88 -3.66
N VAL A 216 5.10 -15.35 -3.37
CA VAL A 216 5.32 -13.92 -3.10
C VAL A 216 6.29 -13.33 -4.11
N LEU A 217 5.89 -12.26 -4.78
CA LEU A 217 6.77 -11.36 -5.52
C LEU A 217 7.05 -10.12 -4.68
N TRP A 218 8.29 -9.95 -4.26
CA TRP A 218 8.74 -8.79 -3.50
C TRP A 218 9.46 -7.80 -4.40
N VAL A 219 8.81 -6.67 -4.63
CA VAL A 219 9.28 -5.66 -5.57
C VAL A 219 9.84 -4.47 -4.80
N LEU A 220 11.06 -4.06 -5.14
CA LEU A 220 11.67 -2.83 -4.67
C LEU A 220 11.83 -1.86 -5.84
N SER A 221 11.77 -0.56 -5.58
CA SER A 221 12.20 0.43 -6.54
C SER A 221 13.73 0.54 -6.54
N GLU A 222 14.31 1.04 -7.63
CA GLU A 222 15.75 1.32 -7.70
C GLU A 222 16.18 2.29 -6.59
N HIS A 223 15.32 3.22 -6.21
CA HIS A 223 15.57 4.24 -5.19
C HIS A 223 14.92 3.91 -3.82
N ALA A 224 14.60 2.63 -3.55
CA ALA A 224 14.02 2.18 -2.27
C ALA A 224 14.81 2.65 -1.04
N ASN A 225 16.12 2.78 -1.18
CA ASN A 225 17.02 3.17 -0.10
C ASN A 225 16.86 4.63 0.36
N ASP A 226 16.29 5.47 -0.49
CA ASP A 226 16.07 6.88 -0.16
C ASP A 226 15.00 7.02 0.93
N TRP A 227 14.08 6.05 1.01
CA TRP A 227 12.99 5.97 1.98
C TRP A 227 13.23 4.95 3.09
N HIS A 228 13.92 3.87 2.77
CA HIS A 228 14.08 2.68 3.63
C HIS A 228 15.54 2.24 3.71
N ALA A 229 16.40 3.06 4.30
CA ALA A 229 17.84 2.76 4.39
C ALA A 229 18.14 1.37 4.96
N PHE A 230 17.28 0.87 5.89
CA PHE A 230 17.45 -0.43 6.54
C PHE A 230 17.27 -1.63 5.59
N VAL A 231 16.72 -1.46 4.38
CA VAL A 231 16.60 -2.58 3.42
C VAL A 231 17.94 -3.07 2.89
N LYS A 232 19.02 -2.27 3.05
CA LYS A 232 20.39 -2.65 2.73
C LYS A 232 21.03 -3.53 3.80
N GLU A 233 20.50 -3.47 5.03
CA GLU A 233 21.10 -4.15 6.18
C GLU A 233 20.98 -5.68 6.03
N PRO A 234 22.00 -6.43 6.47
CA PRO A 234 21.96 -7.90 6.44
C PRO A 234 20.74 -8.49 7.16
N GLU A 235 20.32 -7.87 8.27
CA GLU A 235 19.16 -8.26 9.05
C GLU A 235 17.87 -8.21 8.25
N TYR A 236 17.72 -7.25 7.34
CA TYR A 236 16.55 -7.20 6.47
C TYR A 236 16.51 -8.37 5.51
N ARG A 237 17.65 -8.74 4.92
CA ARG A 237 17.74 -9.93 4.03
C ARG A 237 17.41 -11.20 4.80
N GLN A 238 17.85 -11.29 6.04
CA GLN A 238 17.53 -12.41 6.93
C GLN A 238 16.03 -12.48 7.23
N ARG A 239 15.35 -11.34 7.44
CA ARG A 239 13.88 -11.32 7.59
C ARG A 239 13.18 -11.89 6.36
N LEU A 240 13.58 -11.47 5.16
CA LEU A 240 12.99 -11.95 3.92
C LEU A 240 13.18 -13.46 3.70
N SER A 241 14.23 -14.06 4.25
CA SER A 241 14.43 -15.52 4.16
C SER A 241 13.40 -16.34 4.94
N ALA A 242 12.58 -15.69 5.77
CA ALA A 242 11.45 -16.34 6.44
C ALA A 242 10.33 -16.71 5.44
N ILE A 243 10.21 -16.00 4.33
CA ILE A 243 9.21 -16.27 3.29
C ILE A 243 9.74 -17.37 2.37
N ARG A 244 9.08 -18.53 2.35
CA ARG A 244 9.58 -19.74 1.68
C ARG A 244 9.55 -19.65 0.16
N ARG A 245 8.46 -19.08 -0.41
CA ARG A 245 8.22 -18.97 -1.85
C ARG A 245 8.36 -17.51 -2.28
N LEU A 246 9.59 -17.00 -2.26
CA LEU A 246 9.92 -15.60 -2.48
C LEU A 246 10.66 -15.40 -3.81
N SER A 247 10.03 -14.70 -4.72
CA SER A 247 10.67 -14.07 -5.88
C SER A 247 10.94 -12.60 -5.62
N ARG A 248 11.95 -12.03 -6.27
CA ARG A 248 12.32 -10.62 -6.09
C ARG A 248 12.46 -9.94 -7.44
N ALA A 249 12.00 -8.68 -7.50
CA ALA A 249 12.19 -7.83 -8.67
C ALA A 249 12.56 -6.40 -8.23
N THR A 250 13.13 -5.64 -9.16
CA THR A 250 13.44 -4.22 -8.98
C THR A 250 12.87 -3.44 -10.14
N VAL A 251 12.18 -2.34 -9.87
CA VAL A 251 11.66 -1.41 -10.88
C VAL A 251 12.68 -0.30 -11.09
N ALA A 252 13.32 -0.32 -12.25
CA ALA A 252 14.31 0.69 -12.63
C ALA A 252 13.66 2.08 -12.86
N GLY A 253 14.36 3.13 -12.47
CA GLY A 253 13.93 4.53 -12.62
C GLY A 253 12.73 4.90 -11.75
N ALA A 254 12.38 4.10 -10.76
CA ALA A 254 11.26 4.35 -9.83
C ALA A 254 11.75 4.70 -8.43
N GLY A 255 10.97 5.51 -7.72
CA GLY A 255 11.03 5.70 -6.27
C GLY A 255 9.97 4.90 -5.55
N HIS A 256 9.67 5.29 -4.30
CA HIS A 256 8.70 4.61 -3.44
C HIS A 256 7.31 4.45 -4.10
N MET A 257 6.87 5.45 -4.85
CA MET A 257 5.58 5.42 -5.57
C MET A 257 5.73 4.78 -6.96
N MET A 258 6.33 3.58 -7.04
CA MET A 258 6.67 2.92 -8.29
C MET A 258 5.46 2.70 -9.22
N HIS A 259 4.26 2.52 -8.67
CA HIS A 259 3.02 2.36 -9.42
C HIS A 259 2.53 3.68 -10.07
N HIS A 260 3.08 4.83 -9.65
CA HIS A 260 2.93 6.11 -10.34
C HIS A 260 4.08 6.37 -11.31
N ASP A 261 5.31 6.05 -10.90
CA ASP A 261 6.52 6.40 -11.62
C ASP A 261 6.73 5.56 -12.88
N ARG A 262 6.37 4.28 -12.80
CA ARG A 262 6.59 3.24 -13.84
C ARG A 262 5.42 2.25 -13.88
N PRO A 263 4.18 2.72 -14.15
CA PRO A 263 3.00 1.86 -14.11
C PRO A 263 3.09 0.69 -15.09
N GLU A 264 3.72 0.88 -16.26
CA GLU A 264 3.88 -0.17 -17.27
C GLU A 264 4.76 -1.32 -16.76
N ALA A 265 5.89 -0.98 -16.14
CA ALA A 265 6.80 -1.98 -15.58
C ALA A 265 6.16 -2.74 -14.41
N VAL A 266 5.42 -2.03 -13.55
CA VAL A 266 4.68 -2.64 -12.44
C VAL A 266 3.57 -3.54 -12.95
N ALA A 267 2.78 -3.10 -13.93
CA ALA A 267 1.72 -3.91 -14.53
C ALA A 267 2.27 -5.18 -15.20
N THR A 268 3.41 -5.08 -15.89
CA THR A 268 4.07 -6.25 -16.48
C THR A 268 4.48 -7.27 -15.43
N LEU A 269 5.14 -6.84 -14.35
CA LEU A 269 5.50 -7.73 -13.22
C LEU A 269 4.27 -8.39 -12.60
N ILE A 270 3.18 -7.64 -12.43
CA ILE A 270 1.93 -8.17 -11.88
C ILE A 270 1.34 -9.23 -12.82
N ARG A 271 1.22 -8.93 -14.13
CA ARG A 271 0.70 -9.86 -15.12
C ARG A 271 1.50 -11.15 -15.17
N GLU A 272 2.81 -11.05 -15.35
CA GLU A 272 3.70 -12.22 -15.44
C GLU A 272 3.66 -13.08 -14.18
N PHE A 273 3.60 -12.46 -13.00
CA PHE A 273 3.59 -13.21 -11.75
C PHE A 273 2.24 -13.83 -11.44
N LEU A 274 1.14 -13.15 -11.73
CA LEU A 274 -0.20 -13.65 -11.46
C LEU A 274 -0.71 -14.65 -12.53
N SER A 275 -0.13 -14.67 -13.71
CA SER A 275 -0.47 -15.61 -14.78
C SER A 275 -0.37 -17.08 -14.43
#